data_2acb07f3f41f4d826fc9e4a8d31e31ae
#
_entry.id   2acb07f3f41f4d826fc9e4a8d31e31ae
#
_cell.length_a   1.000
_cell.length_b   1.000
_cell.length_c   1.000
_cell.angle_alpha   90.00
_cell.angle_beta   90.00
_cell.angle_gamma   90.00
#
_symmetry.space_group_name_H-M   'P 1'
#
loop_
_entity.id
_entity.type
_entity.pdbx_description
1 polymer ?
#
loop_
_entity_poly.entity_id
_entity_poly.type
_entity_poly.pdbx_seq_one_letter_code
_entity_poly.pdbx_strand_id
1 'polypeptide(L)'
;MSKSIDLQSRLPTSLADLSRSIATLIQKKGGHFLLVGGTVRDLFIQETPLELDAEVRGLSTEQLIDCLHPLYPTDQVGKSFGVLKLKGLPVEIALPRTEIKTGSGHKGFSIEVDPHLPFEQAALRRDFTINAMGLDPLTGEIKDPFRGEDDLKEKILRHVSTAFTEDPLRVLRGMQFAARFSLQAHSKTI
;
A
#
# COMPACT_ATOMS: atom_id res chain seq x y z
N MET A 1 1.25 -15.49 17.33
CA MET A 1 1.04 -14.17 17.94
C MET A 1 1.09 -13.14 16.83
N SER A 2 0.06 -12.33 16.67
CA SER A 2 0.08 -11.23 15.68
C SER A 2 1.15 -10.23 16.09
N LYS A 3 2.04 -9.87 15.16
CA LYS A 3 3.05 -8.82 15.40
C LYS A 3 2.37 -7.47 15.33
N SER A 4 2.73 -6.56 16.22
CA SER A 4 2.22 -5.19 16.22
C SER A 4 3.35 -4.18 16.25
N ILE A 5 3.14 -3.04 15.58
CA ILE A 5 4.04 -1.88 15.63
C ILE A 5 3.32 -0.72 16.30
N ASP A 6 4.00 -0.06 17.23
CA ASP A 6 3.56 1.22 17.74
C ASP A 6 3.92 2.33 16.75
N LEU A 7 2.88 2.89 16.11
CA LEU A 7 3.05 3.96 15.12
C LEU A 7 3.65 5.23 15.70
N GLN A 8 3.35 5.55 16.96
CA GLN A 8 3.87 6.80 17.59
C GLN A 8 5.38 6.77 17.76
N SER A 9 5.96 5.56 17.89
CA SER A 9 7.41 5.41 17.96
C SER A 9 8.11 5.41 16.59
N ARG A 10 7.34 5.34 15.49
CA ARG A 10 7.87 5.13 14.13
C ARG A 10 7.51 6.23 13.12
N LEU A 11 6.46 7.01 13.38
CA LEU A 11 6.02 8.13 12.54
C LEU A 11 6.13 9.45 13.31
N PRO A 12 6.36 10.57 12.61
CA PRO A 12 6.10 11.90 13.18
C PRO A 12 4.69 11.95 13.77
N THR A 13 4.54 12.55 14.94
CA THR A 13 3.26 12.60 15.68
C THR A 13 2.12 13.08 14.77
N SER A 14 2.35 14.11 13.95
CA SER A 14 1.35 14.65 13.02
C SER A 14 0.85 13.61 12.00
N LEU A 15 1.72 12.76 11.46
CA LEU A 15 1.34 11.71 10.51
C LEU A 15 0.68 10.52 11.21
N ALA A 16 1.14 10.16 12.40
CA ALA A 16 0.52 9.12 13.22
C ALA A 16 -0.92 9.52 13.61
N ASP A 17 -1.13 10.75 14.07
CA ASP A 17 -2.45 11.27 14.46
C ASP A 17 -3.36 11.41 13.22
N LEU A 18 -2.84 11.88 12.10
CA LEU A 18 -3.57 11.96 10.84
C LEU A 18 -4.06 10.58 10.38
N SER A 19 -3.17 9.58 10.37
CA SER A 19 -3.52 8.23 9.95
C SER A 19 -4.60 7.62 10.85
N ARG A 20 -4.52 7.81 12.17
CA ARG A 20 -5.53 7.35 13.13
C ARG A 20 -6.87 8.07 12.98
N SER A 21 -6.84 9.39 12.75
CA SER A 21 -8.06 10.18 12.51
C SER A 21 -8.81 9.69 11.28
N ILE A 22 -8.11 9.50 10.17
CA ILE A 22 -8.68 8.97 8.92
C ILE A 22 -9.22 7.55 9.15
N ALA A 23 -8.42 6.67 9.76
CA ALA A 23 -8.82 5.29 10.05
C ALA A 23 -10.09 5.22 10.91
N THR A 24 -10.19 6.08 11.93
CA THR A 24 -11.37 6.17 12.80
C THR A 24 -12.62 6.61 12.04
N LEU A 25 -12.52 7.58 11.13
CA LEU A 25 -13.64 8.02 10.30
C LEU A 25 -14.13 6.90 9.39
N ILE A 26 -13.20 6.20 8.73
CA ILE A 26 -13.49 5.10 7.82
C ILE A 26 -14.13 3.94 8.59
N GLN A 27 -13.61 3.60 9.77
CA GLN A 27 -14.15 2.54 10.63
C GLN A 27 -15.61 2.82 11.05
N LYS A 28 -15.95 4.07 11.39
CA LYS A 28 -17.33 4.48 11.71
C LYS A 28 -18.32 4.28 10.58
N LYS A 29 -17.84 4.18 9.34
CA LYS A 29 -18.65 3.91 8.13
C LYS A 29 -18.61 2.43 7.71
N GLY A 30 -18.00 1.56 8.53
CA GLY A 30 -17.89 0.13 8.27
C GLY A 30 -16.72 -0.24 7.34
N GLY A 31 -15.85 0.72 7.01
CA GLY A 31 -14.63 0.47 6.24
C GLY A 31 -13.44 0.12 7.13
N HIS A 32 -12.35 -0.28 6.48
CA HIS A 32 -11.08 -0.59 7.13
C HIS A 32 -9.93 0.10 6.40
N PHE A 33 -9.14 0.88 7.13
CA PHE A 33 -8.00 1.64 6.60
C PHE A 33 -6.70 0.94 6.98
N LEU A 34 -5.85 0.69 6.01
CA LEU A 34 -4.52 0.11 6.20
C LEU A 34 -3.48 1.04 5.59
N LEU A 35 -2.41 1.32 6.30
CA LEU A 35 -1.17 1.82 5.69
C LEU A 35 -0.55 0.68 4.90
N VAL A 36 0.03 0.97 3.72
CA VAL A 36 0.53 -0.07 2.80
C VAL A 36 1.81 0.39 2.09
N GLY A 37 2.38 -0.49 1.29
CA GLY A 37 3.41 -0.12 0.31
C GLY A 37 4.69 0.43 0.92
N GLY A 38 5.15 1.53 0.33
CA GLY A 38 6.36 2.24 0.76
C GLY A 38 6.31 2.71 2.19
N THR A 39 5.14 3.18 2.66
CA THR A 39 4.95 3.61 4.04
C THR A 39 5.32 2.51 5.03
N VAL A 40 4.77 1.30 4.87
CA VAL A 40 5.02 0.19 5.81
C VAL A 40 6.47 -0.29 5.72
N ARG A 41 7.02 -0.42 4.51
CA ARG A 41 8.44 -0.76 4.32
C ARG A 41 9.35 0.22 5.06
N ASP A 42 9.14 1.52 4.89
CA ASP A 42 10.01 2.55 5.47
C ASP A 42 9.93 2.52 7.01
N LEU A 43 8.76 2.24 7.60
CA LEU A 43 8.63 2.02 9.03
C LEU A 43 9.48 0.83 9.54
N PHE A 44 9.56 -0.27 8.77
CA PHE A 44 10.37 -1.43 9.16
C PHE A 44 11.87 -1.13 9.13
N ILE A 45 12.34 -0.34 8.17
CA ILE A 45 13.76 0.06 8.08
C ILE A 45 14.09 1.33 8.87
N GLN A 46 13.14 1.83 9.68
CA GLN A 46 13.27 3.02 10.52
C GLN A 46 13.55 4.31 9.73
N GLU A 47 13.06 4.37 8.49
CA GLU A 47 13.01 5.61 7.72
C GLU A 47 11.65 6.29 7.93
N THR A 48 11.64 7.63 7.88
CA THR A 48 10.40 8.40 7.96
C THR A 48 9.76 8.50 6.59
N PRO A 49 8.55 7.95 6.38
CA PRO A 49 7.84 8.11 5.12
C PRO A 49 7.54 9.59 4.84
N LEU A 50 7.72 10.02 3.59
CA LEU A 50 7.39 11.38 3.14
C LEU A 50 5.88 11.55 2.89
N GLU A 51 5.21 10.45 2.55
CA GLU A 51 3.77 10.37 2.30
C GLU A 51 3.20 9.08 2.89
N LEU A 52 1.91 9.07 3.14
CA LEU A 52 1.18 7.89 3.61
C LEU A 52 0.47 7.23 2.44
N ASP A 53 0.98 6.09 2.00
CA ASP A 53 0.26 5.17 1.12
C ASP A 53 -0.74 4.38 1.92
N ALA A 54 -2.00 4.40 1.55
CA ALA A 54 -3.06 3.66 2.24
C ALA A 54 -3.96 2.88 1.28
N GLU A 55 -4.63 1.87 1.83
CA GLU A 55 -5.68 1.11 1.16
C GLU A 55 -6.92 1.08 2.04
N VAL A 56 -8.08 1.43 1.48
CA VAL A 56 -9.38 1.38 2.17
C VAL A 56 -10.23 0.27 1.61
N ARG A 57 -10.78 -0.52 2.50
CA ARG A 57 -11.58 -1.71 2.23
C ARG A 57 -12.98 -1.55 2.79
N GLY A 58 -13.97 -2.25 2.22
CA GLY A 58 -15.35 -2.27 2.71
C GLY A 58 -16.20 -1.05 2.34
N LEU A 59 -15.63 -0.06 1.63
CA LEU A 59 -16.35 1.12 1.14
C LEU A 59 -16.18 1.25 -0.37
N SER A 60 -17.25 1.66 -1.07
CA SER A 60 -17.12 2.06 -2.47
C SER A 60 -16.37 3.40 -2.59
N THR A 61 -15.97 3.75 -3.82
CA THR A 61 -15.31 5.04 -4.09
C THR A 61 -16.16 6.22 -3.62
N GLU A 62 -17.46 6.17 -3.90
CA GLU A 62 -18.43 7.22 -3.53
C GLU A 62 -18.56 7.31 -2.00
N GLN A 63 -18.73 6.17 -1.32
CA GLN A 63 -18.82 6.11 0.14
C GLN A 63 -17.56 6.64 0.81
N LEU A 64 -16.38 6.34 0.25
CA LEU A 64 -15.11 6.83 0.75
C LEU A 64 -14.99 8.35 0.59
N ILE A 65 -15.36 8.89 -0.58
CA ILE A 65 -15.36 10.34 -0.82
C ILE A 65 -16.31 11.04 0.15
N ASP A 66 -17.55 10.56 0.29
CA ASP A 66 -18.55 11.13 1.19
C ASP A 66 -18.12 11.09 2.66
N CYS A 67 -17.38 10.03 3.03
CA CYS A 67 -16.82 9.88 4.38
C CYS A 67 -15.72 10.91 4.67
N LEU A 68 -14.83 11.17 3.70
CA LEU A 68 -13.65 12.00 3.90
C LEU A 68 -13.89 13.48 3.61
N HIS A 69 -14.68 13.80 2.59
CA HIS A 69 -14.83 15.16 2.06
C HIS A 69 -15.17 16.25 3.09
N PRO A 70 -15.99 16.00 4.14
CA PRO A 70 -16.32 17.03 5.13
C PRO A 70 -15.10 17.54 5.92
N LEU A 71 -14.07 16.72 6.12
CA LEU A 71 -12.87 17.06 6.88
C LEU A 71 -11.61 17.10 6.04
N TYR A 72 -11.55 16.29 4.99
CA TYR A 72 -10.41 16.13 4.11
C TYR A 72 -10.85 16.25 2.65
N PRO A 73 -10.81 17.46 2.05
CA PRO A 73 -11.12 17.62 0.65
C PRO A 73 -10.28 16.70 -0.22
N THR A 74 -10.92 15.98 -1.12
CA THR A 74 -10.25 15.01 -1.99
C THR A 74 -9.98 15.60 -3.37
N ASP A 75 -8.84 15.25 -3.95
CA ASP A 75 -8.54 15.47 -5.35
C ASP A 75 -8.73 14.15 -6.11
N GLN A 76 -9.61 14.18 -7.10
CA GLN A 76 -9.93 12.99 -7.90
C GLN A 76 -8.92 12.78 -9.03
N VAL A 77 -7.65 13.02 -8.75
CA VAL A 77 -6.54 12.72 -9.67
C VAL A 77 -6.42 11.21 -9.77
N GLY A 78 -6.95 10.62 -10.83
CA GLY A 78 -6.90 9.19 -11.06
C GLY A 78 -8.20 8.43 -10.79
N LYS A 79 -9.37 9.05 -10.98
CA LYS A 79 -10.68 8.37 -10.91
C LYS A 79 -10.72 7.05 -11.69
N SER A 80 -10.00 7.00 -12.81
CA SER A 80 -9.83 5.78 -13.62
C SER A 80 -8.94 4.70 -12.98
N PHE A 81 -8.18 5.04 -11.91
CA PHE A 81 -7.24 4.13 -11.26
C PHE A 81 -7.59 3.79 -9.82
N GLY A 82 -8.70 4.30 -9.28
CA GLY A 82 -9.14 4.01 -7.90
C GLY A 82 -8.17 4.57 -6.83
N VAL A 83 -7.52 5.71 -7.11
CA VAL A 83 -6.63 6.40 -6.16
C VAL A 83 -7.18 7.79 -5.85
N LEU A 84 -7.30 8.11 -4.55
CA LEU A 84 -7.72 9.41 -4.03
C LEU A 84 -6.52 10.07 -3.34
N LYS A 85 -6.30 11.36 -3.64
CA LYS A 85 -5.35 12.20 -2.90
C LYS A 85 -6.10 13.16 -2.00
N LEU A 86 -5.63 13.33 -0.78
CA LEU A 86 -6.17 14.34 0.14
C LEU A 86 -5.48 15.69 -0.13
N LYS A 87 -6.27 16.74 -0.42
CA LYS A 87 -5.73 18.07 -0.75
C LYS A 87 -4.90 18.65 0.39
N GLY A 88 -3.66 19.03 0.08
CA GLY A 88 -2.76 19.64 1.06
C GLY A 88 -2.20 18.69 2.12
N LEU A 89 -2.47 17.39 2.01
CA LEU A 89 -1.97 16.36 2.92
C LEU A 89 -1.17 15.31 2.16
N PRO A 90 -0.08 14.79 2.74
CA PRO A 90 0.75 13.77 2.11
C PRO A 90 0.10 12.37 2.27
N VAL A 91 -1.12 12.19 1.75
CA VAL A 91 -1.87 10.94 1.87
C VAL A 91 -2.47 10.55 0.53
N GLU A 92 -2.13 9.35 0.08
CA GLU A 92 -2.73 8.69 -1.07
C GLU A 92 -3.51 7.47 -0.61
N ILE A 93 -4.77 7.37 -1.01
CA ILE A 93 -5.66 6.27 -0.62
C ILE A 93 -6.07 5.52 -1.87
N ALA A 94 -5.74 4.24 -1.94
CA ALA A 94 -6.21 3.32 -2.97
C ALA A 94 -7.37 2.45 -2.46
N LEU A 95 -8.21 1.98 -3.37
CA LEU A 95 -9.15 0.89 -3.12
C LEU A 95 -8.52 -0.43 -3.60
N PRO A 96 -8.84 -1.56 -2.95
CA PRO A 96 -8.42 -2.86 -3.44
C PRO A 96 -8.94 -3.09 -4.85
N ARG A 97 -8.10 -3.65 -5.70
CA ARG A 97 -8.43 -3.86 -7.10
C ARG A 97 -7.70 -5.06 -7.67
N THR A 98 -8.28 -5.65 -8.68
CA THR A 98 -7.63 -6.58 -9.58
C THR A 98 -7.18 -5.85 -10.85
N GLU A 99 -6.09 -6.32 -11.44
CA GLU A 99 -5.58 -5.84 -12.71
C GLU A 99 -5.62 -7.01 -13.70
N ILE A 100 -6.41 -6.87 -14.76
CA ILE A 100 -6.53 -7.87 -15.81
C ILE A 100 -5.75 -7.37 -17.01
N LYS A 101 -4.76 -8.13 -17.46
CA LYS A 101 -3.98 -7.78 -18.65
C LYS A 101 -4.84 -7.84 -19.89
N THR A 102 -5.00 -6.72 -20.57
CA THR A 102 -5.80 -6.56 -21.79
C THR A 102 -4.95 -6.20 -23.02
N GLY A 103 -3.65 -5.92 -22.82
CA GLY A 103 -2.73 -5.52 -23.88
C GLY A 103 -1.26 -5.62 -23.48
N SER A 104 -0.36 -5.09 -24.31
CA SER A 104 1.08 -5.08 -24.06
C SER A 104 1.51 -3.87 -23.25
N GLY A 105 2.54 -4.04 -22.37
CA GLY A 105 3.17 -2.98 -21.60
C GLY A 105 2.34 -2.50 -20.42
N HIS A 106 2.82 -1.45 -19.72
CA HIS A 106 2.26 -0.95 -18.48
C HIS A 106 0.87 -0.30 -18.59
N LYS A 107 0.42 0.04 -19.80
CA LYS A 107 -0.92 0.61 -20.08
C LYS A 107 -1.96 -0.43 -20.47
N GLY A 108 -1.55 -1.68 -20.65
CA GLY A 108 -2.42 -2.76 -21.13
C GLY A 108 -3.17 -3.50 -20.02
N PHE A 109 -3.72 -2.78 -19.04
CA PHE A 109 -4.47 -3.38 -17.92
C PHE A 109 -5.87 -2.78 -17.81
N SER A 110 -6.87 -3.63 -17.62
CA SER A 110 -8.19 -3.25 -17.11
C SER A 110 -8.16 -3.33 -15.60
N ILE A 111 -8.66 -2.31 -14.94
CA ILE A 111 -8.70 -2.20 -13.48
C ILE A 111 -10.13 -2.43 -13.04
N GLU A 112 -10.33 -3.41 -12.17
CA GLU A 112 -11.60 -3.65 -11.51
C GLU A 112 -11.43 -3.44 -10.00
N VAL A 113 -12.15 -2.43 -9.46
CA VAL A 113 -12.15 -2.12 -8.03
C VAL A 113 -13.13 -3.04 -7.32
N ASP A 114 -12.64 -3.77 -6.32
CA ASP A 114 -13.47 -4.58 -5.41
C ASP A 114 -13.12 -4.24 -3.96
N PRO A 115 -13.98 -3.45 -3.27
CA PRO A 115 -13.76 -3.08 -1.87
C PRO A 115 -13.67 -4.27 -0.90
N HIS A 116 -14.17 -5.44 -1.29
CA HIS A 116 -14.20 -6.64 -0.46
C HIS A 116 -13.09 -7.65 -0.80
N LEU A 117 -12.25 -7.34 -1.81
CA LEU A 117 -11.14 -8.20 -2.21
C LEU A 117 -10.22 -8.49 -1.00
N PRO A 118 -9.87 -9.74 -0.66
CA PRO A 118 -8.95 -10.07 0.43
C PRO A 118 -7.60 -9.37 0.29
N PHE A 119 -6.98 -8.91 1.40
CA PHE A 119 -5.73 -8.16 1.39
C PHE A 119 -4.62 -8.91 0.63
N GLU A 120 -4.48 -10.20 0.86
CA GLU A 120 -3.51 -11.04 0.18
C GLU A 120 -3.72 -11.03 -1.34
N GLN A 121 -4.98 -11.13 -1.79
CA GLN A 121 -5.29 -11.10 -3.23
C GLN A 121 -5.00 -9.72 -3.84
N ALA A 122 -5.39 -8.64 -3.15
CA ALA A 122 -5.07 -7.28 -3.59
C ALA A 122 -3.54 -7.05 -3.67
N ALA A 123 -2.77 -7.65 -2.78
CA ALA A 123 -1.33 -7.52 -2.71
C ALA A 123 -0.57 -8.35 -3.78
N LEU A 124 -1.19 -9.37 -4.40
CA LEU A 124 -0.58 -10.17 -5.48
C LEU A 124 -0.12 -9.34 -6.68
N ARG A 125 -0.79 -8.22 -6.95
CA ARG A 125 -0.43 -7.30 -8.04
C ARG A 125 0.78 -6.41 -7.74
N ARG A 126 1.24 -6.36 -6.47
CA ARG A 126 2.38 -5.54 -6.07
C ARG A 126 3.68 -6.12 -6.64
N ASP A 127 4.67 -5.25 -6.77
CA ASP A 127 5.96 -5.60 -7.35
C ASP A 127 6.78 -6.56 -6.47
N PHE A 128 7.06 -6.14 -5.22
CA PHE A 128 7.95 -6.86 -4.31
C PHE A 128 7.31 -7.13 -2.96
N THR A 129 7.73 -8.21 -2.31
CA THR A 129 7.24 -8.62 -0.98
C THR A 129 7.38 -7.51 0.06
N ILE A 130 8.49 -6.76 0.02
CA ILE A 130 8.78 -5.63 0.90
C ILE A 130 7.78 -4.47 0.76
N ASN A 131 7.05 -4.40 -0.34
CA ASN A 131 5.99 -3.41 -0.61
C ASN A 131 4.58 -4.03 -0.51
N ALA A 132 4.47 -5.32 -0.15
CA ALA A 132 3.21 -6.06 -0.10
C ALA A 132 2.68 -6.25 1.34
N MET A 133 3.18 -5.45 2.26
CA MET A 133 2.76 -5.42 3.67
C MET A 133 1.68 -4.36 3.90
N GLY A 134 0.87 -4.59 4.94
CA GLY A 134 -0.13 -3.65 5.45
C GLY A 134 -0.01 -3.47 6.96
N LEU A 135 -0.41 -2.32 7.47
CA LEU A 135 -0.41 -1.98 8.89
C LEU A 135 -1.70 -1.25 9.24
N ASP A 136 -2.42 -1.78 10.22
CA ASP A 136 -3.59 -1.12 10.79
C ASP A 136 -3.15 -0.04 11.79
N PRO A 137 -3.42 1.25 11.54
CA PRO A 137 -2.96 2.32 12.42
C PRO A 137 -3.72 2.40 13.77
N LEU A 138 -4.86 1.73 13.91
CA LEU A 138 -5.63 1.71 15.15
C LEU A 138 -5.15 0.62 16.11
N THR A 139 -4.79 -0.54 15.58
CA THR A 139 -4.41 -1.72 16.37
C THR A 139 -2.91 -1.98 16.36
N GLY A 140 -2.18 -1.44 15.38
CA GLY A 140 -0.78 -1.78 15.13
C GLY A 140 -0.59 -3.15 14.45
N GLU A 141 -1.67 -3.85 14.09
CA GLU A 141 -1.59 -5.17 13.46
C GLU A 141 -0.93 -5.10 12.08
N ILE A 142 0.00 -6.03 11.84
CA ILE A 142 0.71 -6.17 10.57
C ILE A 142 0.08 -7.29 9.75
N LYS A 143 -0.19 -6.99 8.48
CA LYS A 143 -0.57 -7.96 7.46
C LYS A 143 0.62 -8.17 6.52
N ASP A 144 1.24 -9.33 6.60
CA ASP A 144 2.42 -9.68 5.79
C ASP A 144 2.28 -11.08 5.16
N PRO A 145 1.39 -11.24 4.16
CA PRO A 145 1.12 -12.56 3.59
C PRO A 145 2.30 -13.15 2.79
N PHE A 146 3.26 -12.31 2.38
CA PHE A 146 4.38 -12.72 1.53
C PHE A 146 5.73 -12.63 2.23
N ARG A 147 5.77 -12.48 3.56
CA ARG A 147 6.98 -12.43 4.38
C ARG A 147 7.94 -11.30 3.99
N GLY A 148 7.39 -10.13 3.65
CA GLY A 148 8.16 -8.94 3.29
C GLY A 148 9.05 -8.44 4.42
N GLU A 149 8.63 -8.59 5.69
CA GLU A 149 9.45 -8.27 6.86
C GLU A 149 10.72 -9.13 6.92
N ASP A 150 10.59 -10.44 6.65
CA ASP A 150 11.73 -11.35 6.66
C ASP A 150 12.68 -11.01 5.51
N ASP A 151 12.15 -10.76 4.30
CA ASP A 151 12.96 -10.35 3.15
C ASP A 151 13.71 -9.03 3.42
N LEU A 152 13.11 -8.06 4.12
CA LEU A 152 13.82 -6.83 4.54
C LEU A 152 14.97 -7.10 5.49
N LYS A 153 14.77 -7.98 6.48
CA LYS A 153 15.82 -8.35 7.46
C LYS A 153 16.98 -9.07 6.79
N GLU A 154 16.67 -9.97 5.85
CA GLU A 154 17.64 -10.77 5.10
C GLU A 154 18.25 -10.00 3.92
N LYS A 155 17.83 -8.74 3.69
CA LYS A 155 18.27 -7.92 2.56
C LYS A 155 17.96 -8.56 1.19
N ILE A 156 16.82 -9.21 1.07
CA ILE A 156 16.36 -9.88 -0.16
C ILE A 156 15.33 -9.01 -0.87
N LEU A 157 15.47 -8.89 -2.19
CA LEU A 157 14.47 -8.33 -3.09
C LEU A 157 13.76 -9.46 -3.83
N ARG A 158 12.53 -9.76 -3.43
CA ARG A 158 11.71 -10.85 -3.98
C ARG A 158 10.44 -10.28 -4.60
N HIS A 159 10.12 -10.69 -5.83
CA HIS A 159 8.82 -10.38 -6.43
C HIS A 159 7.69 -11.15 -5.74
N VAL A 160 6.47 -10.58 -5.75
CA VAL A 160 5.32 -11.17 -5.06
C VAL A 160 4.74 -12.35 -5.84
N SER A 161 4.53 -12.19 -7.14
CA SER A 161 3.84 -13.18 -7.97
C SER A 161 4.35 -13.15 -9.41
N THR A 162 3.88 -14.09 -10.24
CA THR A 162 4.19 -14.14 -11.68
C THR A 162 3.71 -12.88 -12.44
N ALA A 163 2.74 -12.14 -11.93
CA ALA A 163 2.33 -10.84 -12.48
C ALA A 163 3.49 -9.81 -12.52
N PHE A 164 4.59 -10.07 -11.82
CA PHE A 164 5.81 -9.25 -11.90
C PHE A 164 6.31 -9.09 -13.34
N THR A 165 6.26 -10.14 -14.15
CA THR A 165 6.76 -10.14 -15.54
C THR A 165 5.85 -9.39 -16.51
N GLU A 166 4.66 -8.97 -16.10
CA GLU A 166 3.69 -8.30 -16.95
C GLU A 166 4.00 -6.82 -17.17
N ASP A 167 4.74 -6.19 -16.25
CA ASP A 167 5.12 -4.78 -16.34
C ASP A 167 6.65 -4.61 -16.32
N PRO A 168 7.28 -4.21 -17.45
CA PRO A 168 8.72 -4.00 -17.52
C PRO A 168 9.25 -2.94 -16.55
N LEU A 169 8.42 -1.97 -16.13
CA LEU A 169 8.82 -0.93 -15.20
C LEU A 169 9.18 -1.51 -13.82
N ARG A 170 8.66 -2.68 -13.47
CA ARG A 170 9.00 -3.36 -12.21
C ARG A 170 10.47 -3.78 -12.15
N VAL A 171 11.10 -4.07 -13.29
CA VAL A 171 12.54 -4.35 -13.37
C VAL A 171 13.35 -3.10 -13.00
N LEU A 172 13.01 -1.94 -13.57
CA LEU A 172 13.67 -0.67 -13.24
C LEU A 172 13.48 -0.29 -11.77
N ARG A 173 12.26 -0.50 -11.24
CA ARG A 173 11.98 -0.32 -9.82
C ARG A 173 12.81 -1.29 -8.95
N GLY A 174 12.99 -2.52 -9.40
CA GLY A 174 13.84 -3.50 -8.73
C GLY A 174 15.30 -3.04 -8.63
N MET A 175 15.86 -2.53 -9.71
CA MET A 175 17.22 -1.96 -9.73
C MET A 175 17.33 -0.79 -8.74
N GLN A 176 16.33 0.11 -8.71
CA GLN A 176 16.27 1.24 -7.80
C GLN A 176 16.22 0.79 -6.34
N PHE A 177 15.36 -0.19 -6.00
CA PHE A 177 15.25 -0.70 -4.63
C PHE A 177 16.50 -1.47 -4.20
N ALA A 178 17.06 -2.28 -5.09
CA ALA A 178 18.31 -3.00 -4.80
C ALA A 178 19.45 -2.02 -4.45
N ALA A 179 19.59 -0.94 -5.23
CA ALA A 179 20.60 0.09 -4.97
C ALA A 179 20.29 0.91 -3.70
N ARG A 180 19.03 1.40 -3.55
CA ARG A 180 18.65 2.28 -2.44
C ARG A 180 18.74 1.60 -1.08
N PHE A 181 18.32 0.35 -0.99
CA PHE A 181 18.21 -0.38 0.27
C PHE A 181 19.29 -1.47 0.45
N SER A 182 20.27 -1.56 -0.48
CA SER A 182 21.33 -2.58 -0.49
C SER A 182 20.75 -4.00 -0.42
N LEU A 183 19.75 -4.27 -1.27
CA LEU A 183 19.09 -5.57 -1.34
C LEU A 183 19.69 -6.44 -2.45
N GLN A 184 19.74 -7.76 -2.22
CA GLN A 184 20.10 -8.75 -3.23
C GLN A 184 18.83 -9.32 -3.88
N ALA A 185 18.79 -9.35 -5.21
CA ALA A 185 17.67 -9.96 -5.91
C ALA A 185 17.63 -11.47 -5.62
N HIS A 186 16.43 -11.96 -5.25
CA HIS A 186 16.21 -13.39 -5.05
C HIS A 186 16.35 -14.13 -6.39
N SER A 187 16.89 -15.38 -6.37
CA SER A 187 17.14 -16.18 -7.59
C SER A 187 15.92 -16.37 -8.50
N LYS A 188 14.71 -16.36 -7.94
CA LYS A 188 13.46 -16.42 -8.71
C LYS A 188 13.05 -15.07 -9.32
N THR A 189 13.71 -13.98 -8.97
CA THR A 189 13.39 -12.61 -9.44
C THR A 189 14.29 -12.15 -10.56
N ILE A 190 15.40 -12.87 -10.77
CA ILE A 190 16.40 -12.65 -11.81
C ILE A 190 15.96 -13.31 -13.13
#